data_c7c0145a72cfabb8413006419a77cb7d
#
_entry.id   c7c0145a72cfabb8413006419a77cb7d
#
_cell.length_a   1.000
_cell.length_b   1.000
_cell.length_c   1.000
_cell.angle_alpha   90.00
_cell.angle_beta   90.00
_cell.angle_gamma   90.00
#
_symmetry.space_group_name_H-M   'P 1'
#
loop_
_entity.id
_entity.type
_entity.pdbx_description
1 polymer ?
#
loop_
_entity_poly.entity_id
_entity_poly.type
_entity_poly.pdbx_seq_one_letter_code
_entity_poly.pdbx_strand_id
1 'polypeptide(L)'
;MNNILNKNLDLKGKKVLLRVDLNVPMKNGAITETSRIEKIIPTIKLLLEKQAKIIIISHIGRPKGKIIDGMSLKPISEKLSFLLKKEVLFNKDIINQNTILEVNKISDGSIIMLENIRFNDGEESNDREFSKKISSLGDIYINDAFS
;
A
#
# COMPACT_ATOMS: atom_id res chain seq x y z
N MET A 1 -6.63 6.98 14.25
CA MET A 1 -7.41 6.10 13.37
C MET A 1 -8.70 6.76 12.98
N ASN A 2 -9.07 6.63 11.74
CA ASN A 2 -10.28 7.23 11.22
C ASN A 2 -11.53 6.58 11.83
N ASN A 3 -12.58 7.39 12.09
CA ASN A 3 -13.86 6.91 12.63
C ASN A 3 -14.55 5.86 11.74
N ILE A 4 -14.19 5.81 10.47
CA ILE A 4 -14.70 4.84 9.52
C ILE A 4 -14.56 3.41 10.04
N LEU A 5 -13.43 3.09 10.70
CA LEU A 5 -13.16 1.73 11.17
C LEU A 5 -13.90 1.39 12.46
N ASN A 6 -14.43 2.39 13.15
CA ASN A 6 -15.18 2.19 14.39
C ASN A 6 -16.69 2.02 14.16
N LYS A 7 -17.14 2.16 12.92
CA LYS A 7 -18.55 2.00 12.57
C LYS A 7 -18.79 0.61 11.98
N ASN A 8 -20.04 0.15 12.04
CA ASN A 8 -20.42 -1.11 11.43
C ASN A 8 -20.53 -0.96 9.90
N LEU A 9 -19.44 -0.56 9.28
CA LEU A 9 -19.38 -0.45 7.83
C LEU A 9 -19.17 -1.83 7.22
N ASP A 10 -19.95 -2.12 6.19
CA ASP A 10 -19.76 -3.33 5.41
C ASP A 10 -18.65 -3.06 4.40
N LEU A 11 -17.47 -3.62 4.66
CA LEU A 11 -16.32 -3.51 3.77
C LEU A 11 -16.06 -4.78 2.98
N LYS A 12 -16.90 -5.80 3.13
CA LYS A 12 -16.70 -7.08 2.45
C LYS A 12 -16.64 -6.87 0.95
N GLY A 13 -15.56 -7.31 0.33
CA GLY A 13 -15.34 -7.19 -1.10
C GLY A 13 -15.02 -5.79 -1.58
N LYS A 14 -14.98 -4.80 -0.69
CA LYS A 14 -14.63 -3.44 -1.07
C LYS A 14 -13.12 -3.30 -1.20
N LYS A 15 -12.67 -2.56 -2.20
CA LYS A 15 -11.25 -2.24 -2.37
C LYS A 15 -10.91 -1.04 -1.50
N VAL A 16 -10.12 -1.28 -0.47
CA VAL A 16 -9.65 -0.23 0.44
C VAL A 16 -8.25 0.18 0.01
N LEU A 17 -8.11 1.38 -0.47
CA LEU A 17 -6.82 1.96 -0.82
C LEU A 17 -6.24 2.56 0.46
N LEU A 18 -5.22 1.89 1.00
CA LEU A 18 -4.62 2.26 2.28
C LEU A 18 -3.26 2.90 2.04
N ARG A 19 -3.16 4.20 2.30
CA ARG A 19 -1.90 4.92 2.23
C ARG A 19 -1.26 4.93 3.61
N VAL A 20 -0.02 4.45 3.71
CA VAL A 20 0.69 4.34 4.96
C VAL A 20 2.11 4.90 4.82
N ASP A 21 2.74 5.18 5.96
CA ASP A 21 4.13 5.62 5.98
C ASP A 21 5.02 4.41 6.22
N LEU A 22 5.64 3.92 5.16
CA LEU A 22 6.59 2.81 5.21
C LEU A 22 8.01 3.25 4.84
N ASN A 23 8.30 4.53 5.01
CA ASN A 23 9.64 5.06 4.76
C ASN A 23 10.58 4.66 5.90
N VAL A 24 10.93 3.39 5.92
CA VAL A 24 11.75 2.78 6.97
C VAL A 24 13.23 2.88 6.62
N PRO A 25 14.12 2.91 7.64
CA PRO A 25 15.56 2.90 7.38
C PRO A 25 15.99 1.61 6.70
N MET A 26 16.80 1.73 5.66
CA MET A 26 17.33 0.57 4.94
C MET A 26 18.82 0.72 4.76
N LYS A 27 19.54 -0.41 4.83
CA LYS A 27 20.98 -0.45 4.62
C LYS A 27 21.29 -1.63 3.70
N ASN A 28 21.92 -1.32 2.57
CA ASN A 28 22.28 -2.34 1.55
C ASN A 28 21.07 -3.18 1.13
N GLY A 29 19.91 -2.52 0.96
CA GLY A 29 18.67 -3.20 0.55
C GLY A 29 17.96 -3.96 1.65
N ALA A 30 18.46 -3.91 2.89
CA ALA A 30 17.85 -4.60 4.02
C ALA A 30 17.21 -3.59 4.98
N ILE A 31 16.06 -3.97 5.55
CA ILE A 31 15.36 -3.15 6.53
C ILE A 31 16.11 -3.22 7.85
N THR A 32 16.46 -2.05 8.43
CA THR A 32 17.19 -2.00 9.69
C THR A 32 16.30 -1.72 10.89
N GLU A 33 15.05 -1.30 10.66
CA GLU A 33 14.13 -0.98 11.75
C GLU A 33 12.70 -1.16 11.25
N THR A 34 11.83 -1.83 12.02
CA THR A 34 10.52 -2.27 11.57
C THR A 34 9.34 -1.58 12.25
N SER A 35 9.57 -0.59 13.12
CA SER A 35 8.48 -0.02 13.90
C SER A 35 7.35 0.57 13.05
N ARG A 36 7.66 1.19 11.92
CA ARG A 36 6.62 1.74 11.03
C ARG A 36 5.80 0.64 10.37
N ILE A 37 6.43 -0.49 10.08
CA ILE A 37 5.71 -1.65 9.52
C ILE A 37 4.78 -2.22 10.59
N GLU A 38 5.27 -2.35 11.82
CA GLU A 38 4.48 -2.88 12.93
C GLU A 38 3.29 -1.99 13.27
N LYS A 39 3.42 -0.68 13.10
CA LYS A 39 2.35 0.28 13.40
C LYS A 39 1.11 0.10 12.52
N ILE A 40 1.26 -0.37 11.28
CA ILE A 40 0.12 -0.51 10.38
C ILE A 40 -0.59 -1.85 10.54
N ILE A 41 -0.01 -2.80 11.25
CA ILE A 41 -0.57 -4.14 11.40
C ILE A 41 -1.98 -4.13 12.03
N PRO A 42 -2.24 -3.36 13.12
CA PRO A 42 -3.60 -3.33 13.69
C PRO A 42 -4.66 -2.88 12.69
N THR A 43 -4.36 -1.85 11.89
CA THR A 43 -5.28 -1.37 10.85
C THR A 43 -5.54 -2.45 9.82
N ILE A 44 -4.48 -3.12 9.36
CA ILE A 44 -4.61 -4.19 8.36
C ILE A 44 -5.46 -5.34 8.91
N LYS A 45 -5.19 -5.76 10.15
CA LYS A 45 -5.95 -6.85 10.77
C LYS A 45 -7.43 -6.52 10.89
N LEU A 46 -7.74 -5.28 11.26
CA LEU A 46 -9.13 -4.83 11.35
C LEU A 46 -9.82 -4.89 9.99
N LEU A 47 -9.14 -4.44 8.94
CA LEU A 47 -9.69 -4.50 7.59
C LEU A 47 -9.85 -5.95 7.11
N LEU A 48 -8.92 -6.84 7.49
CA LEU A 48 -9.03 -8.26 7.15
C LEU A 48 -10.24 -8.92 7.84
N GLU A 49 -10.51 -8.55 9.08
CA GLU A 49 -11.70 -9.03 9.78
C GLU A 49 -12.98 -8.66 9.05
N LYS A 50 -12.97 -7.52 8.37
CA LYS A 50 -14.11 -7.05 7.58
C LYS A 50 -14.12 -7.62 6.17
N GLN A 51 -13.17 -8.49 5.83
CA GLN A 51 -13.04 -9.14 4.52
C GLN A 51 -12.87 -8.15 3.37
N ALA A 52 -12.22 -7.03 3.64
CA ALA A 52 -11.90 -6.04 2.61
C ALA A 52 -10.78 -6.55 1.70
N LYS A 53 -10.69 -5.99 0.51
CA LYS A 53 -9.53 -6.13 -0.37
C LYS A 53 -8.62 -4.95 -0.05
N ILE A 54 -7.38 -5.19 0.36
CA ILE A 54 -6.50 -4.13 0.84
C ILE A 54 -5.44 -3.84 -0.21
N ILE A 55 -5.37 -2.60 -0.67
CA ILE A 55 -4.35 -2.12 -1.60
C ILE A 55 -3.48 -1.13 -0.84
N ILE A 56 -2.23 -1.51 -0.55
CA ILE A 56 -1.32 -0.68 0.23
C ILE A 56 -0.47 0.14 -0.72
N ILE A 57 -0.42 1.46 -0.49
CA ILE A 57 0.46 2.36 -1.20
C ILE A 57 1.33 3.12 -0.22
N SER A 58 2.59 3.33 -0.59
CA SER A 58 3.55 4.06 0.22
C SER A 58 4.74 4.50 -0.63
N HIS A 59 5.71 5.16 0.01
CA HIS A 59 6.92 5.59 -0.67
C HIS A 59 8.14 5.41 0.24
N ILE A 60 9.30 5.34 -0.40
CA ILE A 60 10.61 5.41 0.26
C ILE A 60 11.46 6.41 -0.52
N GLY A 61 12.10 7.36 0.20
CA GLY A 61 13.02 8.31 -0.39
C GLY A 61 12.38 9.23 -1.43
N ARG A 62 13.20 9.72 -2.34
CA ARG A 62 12.76 10.66 -3.39
C ARG A 62 13.32 10.26 -4.75
N PRO A 63 12.78 9.21 -5.37
CA PRO A 63 13.29 8.73 -6.66
C PRO A 63 12.93 9.63 -7.84
N LYS A 64 12.06 10.61 -7.68
CA LYS A 64 11.68 11.62 -8.69
C LYS A 64 11.15 11.01 -9.99
N GLY A 65 10.23 10.06 -9.87
CA GLY A 65 9.61 9.43 -11.02
C GLY A 65 10.45 8.39 -11.72
N LYS A 66 11.53 7.94 -11.11
CA LYS A 66 12.42 6.93 -11.68
C LYS A 66 12.43 5.67 -10.82
N ILE A 67 12.65 4.52 -11.45
CA ILE A 67 12.77 3.25 -10.73
C ILE A 67 14.20 3.14 -10.20
N ILE A 68 14.34 3.07 -8.88
CA ILE A 68 15.63 2.96 -8.20
C ILE A 68 15.60 1.73 -7.31
N ASP A 69 16.46 0.74 -7.57
CA ASP A 69 16.42 -0.56 -6.90
C ASP A 69 16.44 -0.47 -5.38
N GLY A 70 17.29 0.39 -4.83
CA GLY A 70 17.40 0.54 -3.38
C GLY A 70 16.17 1.20 -2.73
N MET A 71 15.20 1.65 -3.51
CA MET A 71 13.99 2.30 -3.04
C MET A 71 12.74 1.48 -3.31
N SER A 72 12.89 0.20 -3.66
CA SER A 72 11.75 -0.68 -3.87
C SER A 72 11.07 -1.03 -2.55
N LEU A 73 9.75 -1.15 -2.58
CA LEU A 73 8.96 -1.59 -1.42
C LEU A 73 8.90 -3.11 -1.29
N LYS A 74 9.49 -3.86 -2.23
CA LYS A 74 9.43 -5.32 -2.18
C LYS A 74 9.92 -5.93 -0.86
N PRO A 75 11.08 -5.51 -0.32
CA PRO A 75 11.53 -6.04 0.98
C PRO A 75 10.51 -5.79 2.10
N ILE A 76 9.82 -4.65 2.04
CA ILE A 76 8.82 -4.29 3.04
C ILE A 76 7.59 -5.19 2.91
N SER A 77 7.16 -5.49 1.68
CA SER A 77 6.03 -6.39 1.47
C SER A 77 6.33 -7.80 2.00
N GLU A 78 7.56 -8.26 1.81
CA GLU A 78 8.01 -9.56 2.32
C GLU A 78 8.03 -9.58 3.85
N LYS A 79 8.51 -8.50 4.47
CA LYS A 79 8.51 -8.39 5.93
C LYS A 79 7.10 -8.34 6.49
N LEU A 80 6.22 -7.62 5.83
CA LEU A 80 4.82 -7.53 6.24
C LEU A 80 4.13 -8.89 6.13
N SER A 81 4.39 -9.65 5.05
CA SER A 81 3.89 -11.03 4.92
C SER A 81 4.33 -11.89 6.09
N PHE A 82 5.60 -11.79 6.46
CA PHE A 82 6.15 -12.55 7.57
C PHE A 82 5.46 -12.19 8.89
N LEU A 83 5.30 -10.90 9.16
CA LEU A 83 4.71 -10.43 10.41
C LEU A 83 3.22 -10.75 10.52
N LEU A 84 2.50 -10.69 9.41
CA LEU A 84 1.07 -11.01 9.36
C LEU A 84 0.80 -12.51 9.29
N LYS A 85 1.81 -13.31 8.94
CA LYS A 85 1.65 -14.75 8.65
C LYS A 85 0.60 -14.96 7.57
N LYS A 86 0.58 -14.07 6.58
CA LYS A 86 -0.36 -14.09 5.47
C LYS A 86 0.33 -13.51 4.25
N GLU A 87 0.09 -14.09 3.08
CA GLU A 87 0.68 -13.60 1.85
C GLU A 87 0.25 -12.16 1.57
N VAL A 88 1.24 -11.30 1.34
CA VAL A 88 1.03 -9.95 0.81
C VAL A 88 1.52 -9.99 -0.63
N LEU A 89 0.60 -9.86 -1.57
CA LEU A 89 0.94 -9.81 -2.99
C LEU A 89 1.70 -8.53 -3.27
N PHE A 90 2.60 -8.54 -4.25
CA PHE A 90 3.38 -7.36 -4.59
C PHE A 90 3.30 -7.11 -6.09
N ASN A 91 2.89 -5.91 -6.49
CA ASN A 91 2.89 -5.49 -7.88
C ASN A 91 4.07 -4.57 -8.12
N LYS A 92 5.01 -4.99 -8.96
CA LYS A 92 6.29 -4.29 -9.20
C LYS A 92 6.21 -3.20 -10.24
N ASP A 93 5.07 -3.05 -10.91
CA ASP A 93 4.96 -2.10 -12.02
C ASP A 93 4.65 -0.69 -11.51
N ILE A 94 5.03 0.32 -12.29
CA ILE A 94 4.46 1.64 -12.09
C ILE A 94 2.97 1.54 -12.40
N ILE A 95 2.16 2.42 -11.80
CA ILE A 95 0.71 2.33 -11.91
C ILE A 95 0.27 2.52 -13.36
N ASN A 96 -0.34 1.49 -13.94
CA ASN A 96 -0.80 1.47 -15.30
C ASN A 96 -2.04 0.57 -15.42
N GLN A 97 -2.49 0.28 -16.63
CA GLN A 97 -3.67 -0.53 -16.85
C GLN A 97 -3.53 -1.94 -16.26
N ASN A 98 -2.35 -2.55 -16.33
CA ASN A 98 -2.11 -3.86 -15.73
C ASN A 98 -2.26 -3.82 -14.21
N THR A 99 -1.80 -2.75 -13.57
CA THR A 99 -1.96 -2.58 -12.12
C THR A 99 -3.44 -2.60 -11.75
N ILE A 100 -4.26 -1.88 -12.50
CA ILE A 100 -5.70 -1.83 -12.25
C ILE A 100 -6.32 -3.21 -12.40
N LEU A 101 -5.93 -3.95 -13.45
CA LEU A 101 -6.44 -5.30 -13.67
C LEU A 101 -6.06 -6.25 -12.54
N GLU A 102 -4.82 -6.21 -12.07
CA GLU A 102 -4.37 -7.07 -10.98
C GLU A 102 -5.08 -6.75 -9.67
N VAL A 103 -5.24 -5.46 -9.37
CA VAL A 103 -5.96 -5.03 -8.17
C VAL A 103 -7.40 -5.52 -8.18
N ASN A 104 -8.03 -5.51 -9.35
CA ASN A 104 -9.42 -5.97 -9.48
C ASN A 104 -9.57 -7.49 -9.33
N LYS A 105 -8.48 -8.25 -9.46
CA LYS A 105 -8.52 -9.71 -9.40
C LYS A 105 -8.31 -10.29 -8.01
N ILE A 106 -7.88 -9.49 -7.03
CA ILE A 106 -7.60 -10.04 -5.71
C ILE A 106 -8.88 -10.47 -5.01
N SER A 107 -8.77 -11.48 -4.16
CA SER A 107 -9.91 -12.04 -3.43
C SER A 107 -10.25 -11.21 -2.21
N ASP A 108 -11.49 -11.37 -1.70
CA ASP A 108 -11.88 -10.77 -0.43
C ASP A 108 -10.91 -11.22 0.66
N GLY A 109 -10.48 -10.27 1.51
CA GLY A 109 -9.53 -10.56 2.56
C GLY A 109 -8.09 -10.73 2.09
N SER A 110 -7.78 -10.32 0.85
CA SER A 110 -6.42 -10.35 0.32
C SER A 110 -5.75 -8.98 0.43
N ILE A 111 -4.42 -8.99 0.40
CA ILE A 111 -3.60 -7.79 0.50
C ILE A 111 -2.69 -7.74 -0.72
N ILE A 112 -2.63 -6.58 -1.38
CA ILE A 112 -1.65 -6.32 -2.42
C ILE A 112 -0.94 -5.01 -2.09
N MET A 113 0.40 -5.02 -2.15
CA MET A 113 1.20 -3.81 -2.01
C MET A 113 1.69 -3.39 -3.38
N LEU A 114 1.52 -2.13 -3.71
CA LEU A 114 2.05 -1.58 -4.95
C LEU A 114 3.48 -1.12 -4.73
N GLU A 115 4.25 -1.04 -5.82
CA GLU A 115 5.62 -0.53 -5.76
C GLU A 115 5.62 0.93 -5.34
N ASN A 116 6.77 1.41 -4.89
CA ASN A 116 6.99 2.78 -4.44
C ASN A 116 6.24 3.76 -5.35
N ILE A 117 5.22 4.47 -4.81
CA ILE A 117 4.38 5.35 -5.63
C ILE A 117 5.19 6.51 -6.21
N ARG A 118 6.32 6.86 -5.61
CA ARG A 118 7.20 7.91 -6.12
C ARG A 118 8.07 7.45 -7.29
N PHE A 119 7.99 6.18 -7.69
CA PHE A 119 8.51 5.75 -8.97
C PHE A 119 7.65 6.25 -10.12
N ASN A 120 6.43 6.66 -9.84
CA ASN A 120 5.51 7.19 -10.84
C ASN A 120 5.75 8.68 -11.03
N ASP A 121 5.86 9.10 -12.29
CA ASP A 121 5.93 10.50 -12.61
C ASP A 121 4.61 11.16 -12.21
N GLY A 122 4.67 12.33 -11.61
CA GLY A 122 3.49 13.07 -11.20
C GLY A 122 3.12 12.93 -9.73
N GLU A 123 3.64 11.93 -9.00
CA GLU A 123 3.29 11.77 -7.58
C GLU A 123 3.82 12.96 -6.76
N GLU A 124 5.09 13.29 -6.93
CA GLU A 124 5.70 14.40 -6.18
C GLU A 124 5.21 15.75 -6.66
N SER A 125 4.84 15.87 -7.93
CA SER A 125 4.32 17.11 -8.49
C SER A 125 2.82 17.30 -8.25
N ASN A 126 2.17 16.33 -7.59
CA ASN A 126 0.73 16.33 -7.32
C ASN A 126 -0.08 16.48 -8.62
N ASP A 127 0.31 15.73 -9.63
CA ASP A 127 -0.33 15.71 -10.95
C ASP A 127 -1.75 15.17 -10.85
N ARG A 128 -2.69 15.88 -11.47
CA ARG A 128 -4.10 15.49 -11.47
C ARG A 128 -4.34 14.14 -12.15
N GLU A 129 -3.61 13.87 -13.23
CA GLU A 129 -3.71 12.59 -13.93
C GLU A 129 -3.28 11.43 -13.02
N PHE A 130 -2.19 11.62 -12.28
CA PHE A 130 -1.73 10.60 -11.35
C PHE A 130 -2.73 10.39 -10.21
N SER A 131 -3.30 11.47 -9.68
CA SER A 131 -4.33 11.37 -8.64
C SER A 131 -5.55 10.59 -9.10
N LYS A 132 -5.95 10.75 -10.36
CA LYS A 132 -7.05 9.99 -10.94
C LYS A 132 -6.72 8.51 -11.04
N LYS A 133 -5.49 8.17 -11.44
CA LYS A 133 -5.04 6.78 -11.50
C LYS A 133 -5.10 6.13 -10.13
N ILE A 134 -4.62 6.82 -9.11
CA ILE A 134 -4.64 6.33 -7.73
C ILE A 134 -6.08 6.10 -7.28
N SER A 135 -6.96 7.08 -7.48
CA SER A 135 -8.33 6.96 -6.99
C SER A 135 -9.13 5.88 -7.71
N SER A 136 -8.72 5.48 -8.92
CA SER A 136 -9.38 4.39 -9.65
C SER A 136 -9.05 3.02 -9.07
N LEU A 137 -8.06 2.92 -8.17
CA LEU A 137 -7.62 1.64 -7.61
C LEU A 137 -8.48 1.17 -6.45
N GLY A 138 -9.28 2.02 -5.85
CA GLY A 138 -10.04 1.62 -4.67
C GLY A 138 -11.42 2.24 -4.59
N ASP A 139 -12.29 1.60 -3.81
CA ASP A 139 -13.63 2.10 -3.53
C ASP A 139 -13.63 3.06 -2.34
N ILE A 140 -12.70 2.85 -1.42
CA ILE A 140 -12.57 3.63 -0.18
C ILE A 140 -11.10 3.97 0.00
N TYR A 141 -10.82 5.21 0.39
CA TYR A 141 -9.46 5.67 0.64
C TYR A 141 -9.26 5.93 2.14
N ILE A 142 -8.22 5.32 2.71
CA ILE A 142 -7.82 5.54 4.09
C ILE A 142 -6.38 6.03 4.09
N ASN A 143 -6.14 7.18 4.69
CA ASN A 143 -4.79 7.74 4.83
C ASN A 143 -4.33 7.58 6.27
N ASP A 144 -3.40 6.66 6.50
CA ASP A 144 -2.81 6.38 7.81
C ASP A 144 -1.33 6.80 7.85
N ALA A 145 -0.95 7.73 6.97
CA ALA A 145 0.46 8.13 6.80
C ALA A 145 0.96 9.05 7.93
N PHE A 146 0.07 9.53 8.79
CA PHE A 146 0.42 10.44 9.87
C PHE A 146 0.39 9.81 11.25
N SER A 147 0.17 8.53 11.30
CA SER A 147 0.12 7.80 12.57
C SER A 147 1.50 7.62 13.21
#